data_c4c3da3f77b02fb10be3d070743017eb
#
_entry.id   c4c3da3f77b02fb10be3d070743017eb
#
_cell.length_a   1.000
_cell.length_b   1.000
_cell.length_c   1.000
_cell.angle_alpha   90.00
_cell.angle_beta   90.00
_cell.angle_gamma   90.00
#
_symmetry.space_group_name_H-M   'P 1'
#
loop_
_entity.id
_entity.type
_entity.pdbx_description
1 polymer ?
#
loop_
_entity_poly.entity_id
_entity_poly.type
_entity_poly.pdbx_seq_one_letter_code
_entity_poly.pdbx_strand_id
1 'polypeptide(L)'
;SSPSTCDFNNDGKPDLLVGAENGRIYYIRHEDCIAYSGEQLKARKPKVIATPRFPGWVKESFIFNNAPFPECHASTITETTRGLVAAWFGGTEEKDPDVGIWSSYNDGAGWTSPKEWADGVQHKDLRYPTWNPVLYQPPGDSPLMLFFKVGPDPRNWWGEVVVSYDAGRSFRDRRRLPEGMDGPVRCKPLLLSNWNLFCPS
;
A
#
# COMPACT_ATOMS: atom_id res chain seq x y z
N SER A 1 -4.82 6.46 0.73
CA SER A 1 -3.55 5.71 0.78
C SER A 1 -2.63 6.25 1.86
N SER A 2 -1.85 5.39 2.49
CA SER A 2 -0.85 5.82 3.49
C SER A 2 0.45 6.16 2.78
N PRO A 3 1.04 7.34 3.00
CA PRO A 3 2.35 7.68 2.47
C PRO A 3 3.44 6.79 3.11
N SER A 4 4.52 6.58 2.38
CA SER A 4 5.71 5.87 2.84
C SER A 4 6.93 6.78 2.72
N THR A 5 7.87 6.65 3.64
CA THR A 5 9.16 7.33 3.54
C THR A 5 10.24 6.34 3.10
N CYS A 6 11.12 6.77 2.24
CA CYS A 6 12.30 6.02 1.80
C CYS A 6 13.37 7.02 1.33
N ASP A 7 14.62 6.63 1.30
CA ASP A 7 15.70 7.40 0.67
C ASP A 7 15.81 6.98 -0.79
N PHE A 8 14.92 7.50 -1.63
CA PHE A 8 14.78 7.06 -3.02
C PHE A 8 15.91 7.57 -3.93
N ASN A 9 16.54 8.69 -3.58
CA ASN A 9 17.62 9.30 -4.34
C ASN A 9 19.02 8.99 -3.76
N ASN A 10 19.10 8.22 -2.65
CA ASN A 10 20.34 7.85 -1.93
C ASN A 10 21.13 9.08 -1.42
N ASP A 11 20.45 10.12 -0.94
CA ASP A 11 21.09 11.30 -0.35
C ASP A 11 21.17 11.24 1.19
N GLY A 12 20.74 10.15 1.79
CA GLY A 12 20.74 9.91 3.24
C GLY A 12 19.55 10.55 3.97
N LYS A 13 18.56 11.10 3.27
CA LYS A 13 17.37 11.73 3.84
C LYS A 13 16.09 10.99 3.41
N PRO A 14 15.08 10.91 4.28
CA PRO A 14 13.84 10.25 3.93
C PRO A 14 12.98 11.11 2.99
N ASP A 15 12.76 10.64 1.79
CA ASP A 15 11.78 11.17 0.83
C ASP A 15 10.37 10.67 1.12
N LEU A 16 9.36 11.20 0.43
CA LEU A 16 7.97 10.82 0.59
C LEU A 16 7.43 10.15 -0.68
N LEU A 17 6.90 8.94 -0.53
CA LEU A 17 6.13 8.24 -1.56
C LEU A 17 4.64 8.26 -1.21
N VAL A 18 3.81 8.71 -2.13
CA VAL A 18 2.36 8.79 -1.94
C VAL A 18 1.65 8.09 -3.10
N GLY A 19 0.94 7.01 -2.81
CA GLY A 19 0.00 6.41 -3.75
C GLY A 19 -1.33 7.16 -3.73
N ALA A 20 -1.94 7.41 -4.89
CA ALA A 20 -3.25 8.02 -5.01
C ALA A 20 -4.29 7.05 -5.57
N GLU A 21 -5.56 7.28 -5.29
CA GLU A 21 -6.68 6.44 -5.74
C GLU A 21 -6.82 6.37 -7.26
N ASN A 22 -6.28 7.35 -7.97
CA ASN A 22 -6.22 7.36 -9.42
C ASN A 22 -5.12 6.46 -10.02
N GLY A 23 -4.48 5.58 -9.23
CA GLY A 23 -3.42 4.67 -9.64
C GLY A 23 -2.04 5.30 -9.82
N ARG A 24 -1.87 6.56 -9.45
CA ARG A 24 -0.58 7.27 -9.54
C ARG A 24 0.22 7.15 -8.25
N ILE A 25 1.54 7.18 -8.39
CA ILE A 25 2.49 7.29 -7.29
C ILE A 25 3.22 8.62 -7.44
N TYR A 26 3.29 9.37 -6.36
CA TYR A 26 4.02 10.62 -6.26
C TYR A 26 5.27 10.40 -5.44
N TYR A 27 6.39 10.81 -5.98
CA TYR A 27 7.67 10.89 -5.29
C TYR A 27 7.97 12.37 -5.00
N ILE A 28 8.19 12.70 -3.74
CA ILE A 28 8.49 14.05 -3.26
C ILE A 28 9.80 13.97 -2.46
N ARG A 29 10.82 14.72 -2.91
CA ARG A 29 12.11 14.75 -2.23
C ARG A 29 12.00 15.40 -0.84
N HIS A 30 12.82 14.97 0.10
CA HIS A 30 12.88 15.51 1.45
C HIS A 30 12.95 17.05 1.47
N GLU A 31 13.80 17.63 0.68
CA GLU A 31 14.02 19.08 0.58
C GLU A 31 12.82 19.87 0.07
N ASP A 32 11.89 19.19 -0.62
CA ASP A 32 10.68 19.78 -1.20
C ASP A 32 9.43 19.53 -0.31
N CYS A 33 9.59 18.81 0.81
CA CYS A 33 8.56 18.65 1.83
C CYS A 33 8.43 19.94 2.65
N ILE A 34 7.65 20.91 2.15
CA ILE A 34 7.45 22.21 2.79
C ILE A 34 6.25 22.16 3.72
N ALA A 35 6.45 22.55 4.98
CA ALA A 35 5.34 22.78 5.91
C ALA A 35 4.61 24.08 5.57
N TYR A 36 3.34 24.00 5.20
CA TYR A 36 2.48 25.17 5.00
C TYR A 36 1.73 25.52 6.28
N SER A 37 1.61 26.81 6.58
CA SER A 37 0.73 27.29 7.66
C SER A 37 -0.75 27.05 7.30
N GLY A 38 -1.62 26.92 8.29
CA GLY A 38 -3.07 26.71 8.09
C GLY A 38 -3.75 27.81 7.25
N GLU A 39 -3.21 29.03 7.23
CA GLU A 39 -3.70 30.13 6.40
C GLU A 39 -3.35 29.96 4.93
N GLN A 40 -2.14 29.47 4.63
CA GLN A 40 -1.72 29.17 3.26
C GLN A 40 -2.54 28.04 2.63
N LEU A 41 -3.00 27.06 3.43
CA LEU A 41 -3.89 25.99 2.98
C LEU A 41 -5.31 26.49 2.67
N LYS A 42 -5.84 27.46 3.42
CA LYS A 42 -7.17 28.04 3.17
C LYS A 42 -7.25 28.90 1.91
N ALA A 43 -6.14 29.44 1.45
CA ALA A 43 -6.08 30.31 0.26
C ALA A 43 -6.10 29.54 -1.07
N ARG A 44 -5.94 28.22 -1.07
CA ARG A 44 -5.92 27.41 -2.29
C ARG A 44 -7.29 26.80 -2.60
N LYS A 45 -8.05 27.47 -3.47
CA LYS A 45 -9.13 26.78 -4.20
C LYS A 45 -8.49 25.77 -5.16
N PRO A 46 -8.99 24.52 -5.24
CA PRO A 46 -8.48 23.55 -6.20
C PRO A 46 -8.78 24.08 -7.61
N LYS A 47 -7.77 24.62 -8.25
CA LYS A 47 -7.78 24.85 -9.69
C LYS A 47 -7.47 23.50 -10.31
N VAL A 48 -8.34 22.97 -11.17
CA VAL A 48 -7.98 21.89 -12.08
C VAL A 48 -6.92 22.45 -12.99
N ILE A 49 -5.65 22.23 -12.66
CA ILE A 49 -4.51 22.68 -13.44
C ILE A 49 -4.05 21.44 -14.21
N ALA A 50 -4.01 21.55 -15.53
CA ALA A 50 -3.20 20.66 -16.33
C ALA A 50 -1.78 20.64 -15.73
N THR A 51 -1.45 19.58 -14.99
CA THR A 51 -0.15 19.27 -14.41
C THR A 51 0.68 20.49 -13.93
N PRO A 52 0.40 21.08 -12.76
CA PRO A 52 1.39 21.93 -12.12
C PRO A 52 2.51 21.01 -11.61
N ARG A 53 3.69 21.12 -12.17
CA ARG A 53 4.88 20.53 -11.58
C ARG A 53 5.20 21.33 -10.33
N PHE A 54 4.79 20.80 -9.17
CA PHE A 54 5.25 21.34 -7.91
C PHE A 54 6.76 21.13 -7.76
N PRO A 55 7.49 22.03 -7.10
CA PRO A 55 8.86 21.73 -6.67
C PRO A 55 8.88 20.37 -5.98
N GLY A 56 9.86 19.52 -6.32
CA GLY A 56 9.96 18.18 -5.78
C GLY A 56 9.21 17.07 -6.54
N TRP A 57 8.33 17.41 -7.47
CA TRP A 57 7.75 16.38 -8.32
C TRP A 57 8.75 15.89 -9.36
N VAL A 58 9.17 14.62 -9.22
CA VAL A 58 10.18 14.01 -10.10
C VAL A 58 9.52 13.20 -11.20
N LYS A 59 8.58 12.33 -10.86
CA LYS A 59 7.95 11.40 -11.80
C LYS A 59 6.58 10.96 -11.32
N GLU A 60 5.69 10.73 -12.27
CA GLU A 60 4.44 9.98 -12.07
C GLU A 60 4.34 8.84 -13.07
N SER A 61 3.71 7.75 -12.68
CA SER A 61 3.36 6.66 -13.59
C SER A 61 2.14 5.91 -13.08
N PHE A 62 1.38 5.33 -14.00
CA PHE A 62 0.40 4.33 -13.65
C PHE A 62 1.10 3.01 -13.32
N ILE A 63 0.60 2.29 -12.30
CA ILE A 63 1.04 0.93 -12.00
C ILE A 63 0.54 -0.01 -13.10
N PHE A 64 -0.67 0.22 -13.58
CA PHE A 64 -1.26 -0.53 -14.69
C PHE A 64 -2.21 0.37 -15.49
N ASN A 65 -2.39 0.05 -16.78
CA ASN A 65 -3.38 0.69 -17.65
C ASN A 65 -4.63 -0.18 -17.85
N ASN A 66 -4.47 -1.50 -17.71
CA ASN A 66 -5.55 -2.47 -17.81
C ASN A 66 -5.52 -3.35 -16.56
N ALA A 67 -6.60 -3.32 -15.80
CA ALA A 67 -6.77 -4.16 -14.62
C ALA A 67 -7.61 -5.40 -14.95
N PRO A 68 -7.37 -6.53 -14.27
CA PRO A 68 -8.23 -7.72 -14.38
C PRO A 68 -9.53 -7.59 -13.56
N PHE A 69 -9.81 -6.42 -13.01
CA PHE A 69 -10.97 -6.11 -12.17
C PHE A 69 -11.52 -4.71 -12.52
N PRO A 70 -12.82 -4.43 -12.35
CA PRO A 70 -13.43 -3.12 -12.60
C PRO A 70 -13.00 -2.05 -11.61
N GLU A 71 -12.90 -2.39 -10.31
CA GLU A 71 -12.64 -1.43 -9.25
C GLU A 71 -11.48 -1.85 -8.34
N CYS A 72 -10.79 -0.86 -7.77
CA CYS A 72 -9.74 -1.07 -6.78
C CYS A 72 -9.65 0.12 -5.82
N HIS A 73 -9.29 -0.18 -4.55
CA HIS A 73 -9.18 0.81 -3.49
C HIS A 73 -8.01 0.53 -2.54
N ALA A 74 -7.76 1.49 -1.63
CA ALA A 74 -6.86 1.39 -0.47
C ALA A 74 -5.45 0.96 -0.83
N SER A 75 -4.83 1.63 -1.80
CA SER A 75 -3.45 1.33 -2.19
C SER A 75 -2.44 1.59 -1.06
N THR A 76 -1.42 0.77 -1.01
CA THR A 76 -0.23 0.89 -0.16
C THR A 76 1.02 0.70 -1.02
N ILE A 77 2.12 1.34 -0.65
CA ILE A 77 3.39 1.19 -1.36
C ILE A 77 4.54 1.12 -0.37
N THR A 78 5.58 0.38 -0.69
CA THR A 78 6.82 0.33 0.10
C THR A 78 8.01 0.10 -0.80
N GLU A 79 9.17 0.55 -0.34
CA GLU A 79 10.45 0.20 -0.92
C GLU A 79 10.95 -1.12 -0.32
N THR A 80 11.68 -1.87 -1.12
CA THR A 80 12.38 -3.09 -0.76
C THR A 80 13.82 -3.03 -1.27
N THR A 81 14.65 -3.99 -0.92
CA THR A 81 16.04 -4.08 -1.42
C THR A 81 16.15 -4.23 -2.95
N ARG A 82 15.02 -4.46 -3.65
CA ARG A 82 14.99 -4.69 -5.11
C ARG A 82 14.05 -3.75 -5.86
N GLY A 83 13.60 -2.67 -5.23
CA GLY A 83 12.71 -1.68 -5.83
C GLY A 83 11.38 -1.53 -5.09
N LEU A 84 10.36 -1.04 -5.76
CA LEU A 84 9.08 -0.69 -5.17
C LEU A 84 8.08 -1.84 -5.28
N VAL A 85 7.25 -1.99 -4.25
CA VAL A 85 6.08 -2.87 -4.25
C VAL A 85 4.86 -2.04 -3.90
N ALA A 86 3.80 -2.17 -4.69
CA ALA A 86 2.49 -1.58 -4.41
C ALA A 86 1.44 -2.70 -4.27
N ALA A 87 0.48 -2.51 -3.38
CA ALA A 87 -0.64 -3.43 -3.20
C ALA A 87 -1.94 -2.65 -2.98
N TRP A 88 -3.06 -3.28 -3.30
CA TRP A 88 -4.42 -2.74 -3.19
C TRP A 88 -5.42 -3.89 -3.09
N PHE A 89 -6.65 -3.61 -2.75
CA PHE A 89 -7.74 -4.56 -2.99
C PHE A 89 -8.47 -4.22 -4.29
N GLY A 90 -8.98 -5.22 -4.99
CA GLY A 90 -9.71 -5.05 -6.24
C GLY A 90 -10.61 -6.23 -6.56
N GLY A 91 -11.72 -5.94 -7.20
CA GLY A 91 -12.77 -6.88 -7.59
C GLY A 91 -13.84 -6.19 -8.42
N THR A 92 -15.06 -6.76 -8.46
CA THR A 92 -16.19 -6.20 -9.21
C THR A 92 -16.64 -4.87 -8.63
N GLU A 93 -16.88 -4.82 -7.32
CA GLU A 93 -17.23 -3.61 -6.55
C GLU A 93 -16.71 -3.79 -5.10
N GLU A 94 -16.42 -2.70 -4.39
CA GLU A 94 -16.09 -2.77 -2.96
C GLU A 94 -17.20 -3.49 -2.18
N LYS A 95 -16.84 -4.46 -1.34
CA LYS A 95 -17.68 -5.39 -0.56
C LYS A 95 -18.12 -6.66 -1.30
N ASP A 96 -17.92 -6.75 -2.58
CA ASP A 96 -18.24 -7.96 -3.31
C ASP A 96 -17.33 -9.13 -2.88
N PRO A 97 -17.85 -10.36 -2.83
CA PRO A 97 -17.07 -11.52 -2.40
C PRO A 97 -15.85 -11.81 -3.28
N ASP A 98 -15.80 -11.31 -4.52
CA ASP A 98 -14.69 -11.51 -5.43
C ASP A 98 -13.51 -10.57 -5.19
N VAL A 99 -13.67 -9.59 -4.30
CA VAL A 99 -12.59 -8.67 -3.95
C VAL A 99 -11.41 -9.42 -3.35
N GLY A 100 -10.25 -9.32 -4.01
CA GLY A 100 -8.99 -9.91 -3.61
C GLY A 100 -7.90 -8.88 -3.33
N ILE A 101 -6.76 -9.32 -2.79
CA ILE A 101 -5.56 -8.52 -2.56
C ILE A 101 -4.59 -8.71 -3.71
N TRP A 102 -4.28 -7.62 -4.37
CA TRP A 102 -3.44 -7.56 -5.56
C TRP A 102 -2.15 -6.80 -5.27
N SER A 103 -1.09 -7.14 -5.98
CA SER A 103 0.13 -6.34 -5.98
C SER A 103 0.83 -6.30 -7.33
N SER A 104 1.74 -5.33 -7.44
CA SER A 104 2.68 -5.15 -8.54
C SER A 104 4.01 -4.72 -7.95
N TYR A 105 5.12 -5.09 -8.58
CA TYR A 105 6.45 -4.62 -8.20
C TYR A 105 7.14 -3.90 -9.36
N ASN A 106 8.11 -3.04 -9.03
CA ASN A 106 8.93 -2.31 -9.99
C ASN A 106 10.39 -2.35 -9.53
N ASP A 107 11.24 -3.00 -10.31
CA ASP A 107 12.68 -3.13 -10.07
C ASP A 107 13.53 -2.15 -10.89
N GLY A 108 12.90 -1.09 -11.40
CA GLY A 108 13.52 -0.08 -12.28
C GLY A 108 13.17 -0.28 -13.76
N ALA A 109 12.78 -1.45 -14.18
CA ALA A 109 12.36 -1.72 -15.57
C ALA A 109 10.91 -1.32 -15.85
N GLY A 110 10.10 -1.11 -14.81
CA GLY A 110 8.67 -0.78 -14.89
C GLY A 110 7.84 -1.65 -13.95
N TRP A 111 6.54 -1.34 -13.88
CA TRP A 111 5.60 -2.10 -13.07
C TRP A 111 5.21 -3.41 -13.77
N THR A 112 5.18 -4.49 -13.00
CA THR A 112 4.64 -5.76 -13.47
C THR A 112 3.13 -5.69 -13.59
N SER A 113 2.52 -6.61 -14.33
CA SER A 113 1.07 -6.78 -14.32
C SER A 113 0.57 -7.12 -12.91
N PRO A 114 -0.62 -6.62 -12.52
CA PRO A 114 -1.25 -6.98 -11.26
C PRO A 114 -1.38 -8.48 -11.07
N LYS A 115 -1.08 -8.95 -9.87
CA LYS A 115 -1.23 -10.36 -9.47
C LYS A 115 -1.99 -10.46 -8.16
N GLU A 116 -3.00 -11.33 -8.11
CA GLU A 116 -3.73 -11.65 -6.88
C GLU A 116 -2.90 -12.55 -5.98
N TRP A 117 -2.86 -12.24 -4.69
CA TRP A 117 -2.09 -12.97 -3.68
C TRP A 117 -2.92 -13.51 -2.53
N ALA A 118 -4.09 -12.93 -2.30
CA ALA A 118 -5.01 -13.40 -1.30
C ALA A 118 -6.45 -13.06 -1.70
N ASP A 119 -7.32 -13.97 -1.36
CA ASP A 119 -8.76 -13.86 -1.49
C ASP A 119 -9.45 -14.09 -0.15
N GLY A 120 -10.76 -13.98 -0.12
CA GLY A 120 -11.55 -14.20 1.08
C GLY A 120 -12.21 -15.58 1.15
N VAL A 121 -11.76 -16.55 0.35
CA VAL A 121 -12.34 -17.91 0.34
C VAL A 121 -12.14 -18.58 1.68
N GLN A 122 -13.23 -18.99 2.31
CA GLN A 122 -13.25 -19.75 3.57
C GLN A 122 -13.46 -21.25 3.31
N HIS A 123 -14.36 -21.56 2.40
CA HIS A 123 -14.63 -22.90 1.88
C HIS A 123 -15.40 -22.77 0.55
N LYS A 124 -15.71 -23.90 -0.11
CA LYS A 124 -16.28 -23.94 -1.47
C LYS A 124 -17.55 -23.08 -1.67
N ASP A 125 -18.32 -22.84 -0.63
CA ASP A 125 -19.61 -22.14 -0.69
C ASP A 125 -19.59 -20.79 0.06
N LEU A 126 -18.41 -20.33 0.54
CA LEU A 126 -18.28 -19.10 1.30
C LEU A 126 -17.00 -18.35 0.96
N ARG A 127 -17.15 -17.17 0.41
CA ARG A 127 -16.08 -16.20 0.17
C ARG A 127 -16.50 -14.84 0.71
N TYR A 128 -15.61 -14.20 1.46
CA TYR A 128 -15.77 -12.82 1.92
C TYR A 128 -14.90 -11.88 1.09
N PRO A 129 -15.23 -10.59 1.02
CA PRO A 129 -14.31 -9.60 0.48
C PRO A 129 -13.04 -9.51 1.32
N THR A 130 -11.96 -9.07 0.67
CA THR A 130 -10.73 -8.64 1.34
C THR A 130 -10.65 -7.11 1.37
N TRP A 131 -9.88 -6.55 2.36
CA TRP A 131 -9.88 -5.12 2.62
C TRP A 131 -8.49 -4.61 3.01
N ASN A 132 -8.27 -3.32 2.77
CA ASN A 132 -7.22 -2.48 3.35
C ASN A 132 -5.84 -3.15 3.47
N PRO A 133 -5.16 -3.47 2.38
CA PRO A 133 -3.80 -3.98 2.43
C PRO A 133 -2.83 -2.94 3.00
N VAL A 134 -1.87 -3.39 3.79
CA VAL A 134 -0.77 -2.58 4.29
C VAL A 134 0.54 -3.32 4.09
N LEU A 135 1.38 -2.83 3.20
CA LEU A 135 2.75 -3.29 3.01
C LEU A 135 3.65 -2.71 4.10
N TYR A 136 4.49 -3.56 4.66
CA TYR A 136 5.52 -3.16 5.62
C TYR A 136 6.81 -3.92 5.39
N GLN A 137 7.91 -3.19 5.13
CA GLN A 137 9.26 -3.72 5.05
C GLN A 137 9.96 -3.45 6.37
N PRO A 138 10.17 -4.48 7.23
CA PRO A 138 11.00 -4.32 8.40
C PRO A 138 12.46 -4.04 8.02
N PRO A 139 13.26 -3.44 8.91
CA PRO A 139 14.67 -3.21 8.67
C PRO A 139 15.49 -4.49 8.45
N GLY A 140 16.63 -4.36 7.78
CA GLY A 140 17.54 -5.45 7.48
C GLY A 140 17.00 -6.45 6.46
N ASP A 141 17.42 -7.71 6.57
CA ASP A 141 17.04 -8.80 5.66
C ASP A 141 15.69 -9.47 6.01
N SER A 142 14.86 -8.75 6.77
CA SER A 142 13.54 -9.27 7.16
C SER A 142 12.61 -9.39 5.95
N PRO A 143 11.71 -10.39 5.92
CA PRO A 143 10.76 -10.53 4.84
C PRO A 143 9.77 -9.36 4.79
N LEU A 144 9.37 -8.97 3.58
CA LEU A 144 8.29 -8.01 3.37
C LEU A 144 6.97 -8.61 3.86
N MET A 145 6.21 -7.85 4.61
CA MET A 145 4.90 -8.24 5.13
C MET A 145 3.79 -7.51 4.40
N LEU A 146 2.72 -8.22 4.06
CA LEU A 146 1.49 -7.66 3.50
C LEU A 146 0.34 -8.07 4.40
N PHE A 147 -0.12 -7.12 5.21
CA PHE A 147 -1.29 -7.26 6.07
C PHE A 147 -2.55 -6.89 5.29
N PHE A 148 -3.67 -7.54 5.58
CA PHE A 148 -4.97 -7.22 5.01
C PHE A 148 -6.09 -7.72 5.92
N LYS A 149 -7.34 -7.40 5.58
CA LYS A 149 -8.51 -7.88 6.31
C LYS A 149 -9.32 -8.82 5.43
N VAL A 150 -10.02 -9.74 6.08
CA VAL A 150 -11.00 -10.63 5.47
C VAL A 150 -12.27 -10.58 6.31
N GLY A 151 -13.42 -10.48 5.70
CA GLY A 151 -14.69 -10.49 6.42
C GLY A 151 -15.80 -9.75 5.67
N PRO A 152 -17.04 -9.90 6.10
CA PRO A 152 -18.21 -9.34 5.40
C PRO A 152 -18.24 -7.81 5.39
N ASP A 153 -17.69 -7.18 6.42
CA ASP A 153 -17.69 -5.72 6.61
C ASP A 153 -16.65 -5.31 7.68
N PRO A 154 -16.35 -3.99 7.82
CA PRO A 154 -15.37 -3.49 8.78
C PRO A 154 -15.64 -3.75 10.27
N ARG A 155 -16.84 -4.16 10.65
CA ARG A 155 -17.19 -4.49 12.05
C ARG A 155 -16.97 -5.97 12.36
N ASN A 156 -16.92 -6.79 11.32
CA ASN A 156 -16.90 -8.26 11.43
C ASN A 156 -15.72 -8.89 10.70
N TRP A 157 -14.72 -8.11 10.30
CA TRP A 157 -13.50 -8.62 9.67
C TRP A 157 -12.47 -9.09 10.70
N TRP A 158 -11.45 -9.77 10.23
CA TRP A 158 -10.25 -10.14 10.97
C TRP A 158 -9.01 -9.83 10.15
N GLY A 159 -7.87 -9.71 10.85
CA GLY A 159 -6.58 -9.47 10.21
C GLY A 159 -5.92 -10.74 9.71
N GLU A 160 -5.26 -10.62 8.57
CA GLU A 160 -4.39 -11.64 8.00
C GLU A 160 -3.09 -11.04 7.51
N VAL A 161 -2.08 -11.90 7.31
CA VAL A 161 -0.78 -11.52 6.78
C VAL A 161 -0.26 -12.59 5.84
N VAL A 162 0.37 -12.15 4.76
CA VAL A 162 1.25 -12.96 3.91
C VAL A 162 2.64 -12.33 3.88
N VAL A 163 3.67 -13.12 3.63
CA VAL A 163 5.05 -12.64 3.61
C VAL A 163 5.72 -12.92 2.27
N SER A 164 6.67 -12.05 1.92
CA SER A 164 7.52 -12.19 0.74
C SER A 164 8.98 -12.25 1.17
N TYR A 165 9.70 -13.26 0.69
CA TYR A 165 11.14 -13.45 0.89
C TYR A 165 11.97 -13.05 -0.35
N ASP A 166 11.29 -12.55 -1.39
CA ASP A 166 11.87 -12.19 -2.68
C ASP A 166 11.58 -10.74 -3.09
N ALA A 167 11.43 -9.89 -2.06
CA ALA A 167 11.19 -8.45 -2.22
C ALA A 167 9.89 -8.13 -2.97
N GLY A 168 8.82 -8.87 -2.70
CA GLY A 168 7.47 -8.62 -3.23
C GLY A 168 7.17 -9.25 -4.59
N ARG A 169 8.07 -10.13 -5.11
CA ARG A 169 7.80 -10.86 -6.35
C ARG A 169 6.82 -12.01 -6.15
N SER A 170 6.84 -12.61 -4.95
CA SER A 170 5.85 -13.59 -4.52
C SER A 170 5.52 -13.44 -3.05
N PHE A 171 4.29 -13.84 -2.67
CA PHE A 171 3.85 -13.88 -1.28
C PHE A 171 3.41 -15.30 -0.93
N ARG A 172 3.68 -15.70 0.33
CA ARG A 172 3.35 -17.03 0.87
C ARG A 172 3.16 -16.98 2.39
N ASP A 173 2.98 -18.14 3.01
CA ASP A 173 2.85 -18.27 4.46
C ASP A 173 1.69 -17.44 5.03
N ARG A 174 0.52 -17.50 4.36
CA ARG A 174 -0.70 -16.82 4.79
C ARG A 174 -1.10 -17.27 6.19
N ARG A 175 -1.34 -16.30 7.06
CA ARG A 175 -1.75 -16.56 8.44
C ARG A 175 -2.79 -15.56 8.89
N ARG A 176 -3.81 -16.05 9.61
CA ARG A 176 -4.71 -15.20 10.38
C ARG A 176 -3.98 -14.68 11.61
N LEU A 177 -4.17 -13.40 11.94
CA LEU A 177 -3.67 -12.81 13.16
C LEU A 177 -4.46 -13.38 14.38
N PRO A 178 -3.85 -13.37 15.58
CA PRO A 178 -4.55 -13.81 16.80
C PRO A 178 -5.88 -13.07 17.00
N GLU A 179 -6.84 -13.73 17.63
CA GLU A 179 -8.13 -13.13 17.94
C GLU A 179 -7.96 -11.84 18.75
N GLY A 180 -8.74 -10.81 18.38
CA GLY A 180 -8.64 -9.47 18.96
C GLY A 180 -7.48 -8.62 18.40
N MET A 181 -6.71 -9.14 17.43
CA MET A 181 -5.68 -8.40 16.71
C MET A 181 -6.08 -8.19 15.25
N ASP A 182 -6.55 -7.01 14.91
CA ASP A 182 -6.86 -6.69 13.50
C ASP A 182 -5.59 -6.41 12.69
N GLY A 183 -4.49 -6.03 13.33
CA GLY A 183 -3.30 -5.56 12.65
C GLY A 183 -3.50 -4.16 12.03
N PRO A 184 -2.57 -3.68 11.20
CA PRO A 184 -2.65 -2.34 10.62
C PRO A 184 -3.83 -2.27 9.63
N VAL A 185 -4.64 -1.20 9.71
CA VAL A 185 -5.81 -1.00 8.83
C VAL A 185 -5.50 -0.04 7.68
N ARG A 186 -4.84 1.06 7.96
CA ARG A 186 -4.49 2.09 6.95
C ARG A 186 -3.07 2.60 7.08
N CYS A 187 -2.57 2.64 8.31
CA CYS A 187 -1.24 3.16 8.62
C CYS A 187 -0.23 2.03 8.66
N LYS A 188 1.02 2.34 8.29
CA LYS A 188 2.10 1.37 8.40
C LYS A 188 2.40 1.07 9.86
N PRO A 189 2.77 -0.19 10.19
CA PRO A 189 3.32 -0.51 11.49
C PRO A 189 4.54 0.33 11.85
N LEU A 190 4.71 0.61 13.12
CA LEU A 190 5.91 1.21 13.67
C LEU A 190 6.71 0.14 14.44
N LEU A 191 7.98 -0.05 14.07
CA LEU A 191 8.88 -0.90 14.83
C LEU A 191 9.37 -0.15 16.07
N LEU A 192 9.10 -0.72 17.24
CA LEU A 192 9.55 -0.20 18.52
C LEU A 192 10.96 -0.69 18.83
N SER A 193 11.64 -0.01 19.77
CA SER A 193 13.02 -0.35 20.17
C SER A 193 13.18 -1.75 20.78
N ASN A 194 12.09 -2.35 21.26
CA ASN A 194 12.03 -3.72 21.77
C ASN A 194 11.68 -4.76 20.68
N TRP A 195 11.73 -4.39 19.41
CA TRP A 195 11.39 -5.22 18.24
C TRP A 195 9.91 -5.60 18.13
N ASN A 196 9.03 -5.02 18.91
CA ASN A 196 7.60 -5.18 18.73
C ASN A 196 7.09 -4.26 17.62
N LEU A 197 6.10 -4.74 16.85
CA LEU A 197 5.38 -3.92 15.88
C LEU A 197 4.17 -3.28 16.55
N PHE A 198 4.13 -1.96 16.59
CA PHE A 198 2.92 -1.21 16.92
C PHE A 198 2.09 -1.04 15.65
N CYS A 199 0.91 -1.62 15.62
CA CYS A 199 -0.02 -1.59 14.50
C CYS A 199 -1.22 -0.71 14.84
N PRO A 200 -1.33 0.52 14.30
CA PRO A 200 -2.52 1.34 14.48
C PRO A 200 -3.70 0.71 13.74
N SER A 201 -4.85 0.63 14.39
CA SER A 201 -6.12 0.11 13.86
C SER A 201 -7.21 1.17 13.92
#